data_8e200f1b1f4b9c774ecf93d24ef4bdb4
#
_entry.id   8e200f1b1f4b9c774ecf93d24ef4bdb4
#
_cell.length_a   1.000
_cell.length_b   1.000
_cell.length_c   1.000
_cell.angle_alpha   90.00
_cell.angle_beta   90.00
_cell.angle_gamma   90.00
#
_symmetry.space_group_name_H-M   'P 1'
#
loop_
_entity.id
_entity.type
_entity.pdbx_description
1 polymer ?
#
loop_
_entity_poly.entity_id
_entity_poly.type
_entity_poly.pdbx_seq_one_letter_code
_entity_poly.pdbx_strand_id
1 'polypeptide(L)'
;MAVYKLFPDKDTYIFTEVSIANAGYDEMIEIGGYPVVGIGQAARILLHFKDTEIANVVDNKIGNTNFSASINLKLASAYETPTSHSVHAYPIYEYWDGGVGKYGDEPYDKSGCTWRYAGAQNSNSWTLPHNTVTMPVNITGSYNSTHLGGGNWYTGSNGYDLHTSQSFELNDNIDLNIDVTNGVLLHYTGSITNNGFILKLDDAYEFNTTSSIRHKYYSSDTNTIYPPTLDIKWD
;
A
#
# COMPACT_ATOMS: atom_id res chain seq x y z
N MET A 1 26.46 10.18 -1.17
CA MET A 1 25.12 9.51 -1.20
C MET A 1 24.47 9.80 -2.54
N ALA A 2 24.14 8.77 -3.32
CA ALA A 2 23.40 8.84 -4.58
C ALA A 2 21.95 8.41 -4.34
N VAL A 3 21.02 8.81 -5.22
CA VAL A 3 19.62 8.40 -5.18
C VAL A 3 19.11 8.10 -6.58
N TYR A 4 18.35 7.03 -6.70
CA TYR A 4 17.60 6.71 -7.91
C TYR A 4 16.12 6.59 -7.56
N LYS A 5 15.26 7.20 -8.38
CA LYS A 5 13.81 7.20 -8.18
C LYS A 5 13.15 6.27 -9.18
N LEU A 6 12.38 5.32 -8.68
CA LEU A 6 11.51 4.47 -9.48
C LEU A 6 10.08 4.94 -9.32
N PHE A 7 9.31 4.85 -10.39
CA PHE A 7 7.88 5.15 -10.39
C PHE A 7 7.09 3.84 -10.37
N PRO A 8 5.93 3.80 -9.71
CA PRO A 8 5.10 2.60 -9.74
C PRO A 8 4.61 2.33 -11.17
N ASP A 9 4.55 1.06 -11.53
CA ASP A 9 3.89 0.62 -12.76
C ASP A 9 2.41 0.28 -12.53
N LYS A 10 2.01 0.17 -11.27
CA LYS A 10 0.63 0.09 -10.81
C LYS A 10 0.50 0.77 -9.46
N ASP A 11 -0.52 1.59 -9.31
CA ASP A 11 -0.99 2.06 -8.03
C ASP A 11 -2.52 2.15 -8.01
N THR A 12 -3.10 2.03 -6.85
CA THR A 12 -4.52 2.15 -6.62
C THR A 12 -4.79 2.29 -5.12
N TYR A 13 -6.04 2.49 -4.77
CA TYR A 13 -6.49 2.26 -3.41
C TYR A 13 -7.75 1.39 -3.38
N ILE A 14 -7.88 0.62 -2.32
CA ILE A 14 -9.02 -0.26 -2.06
C ILE A 14 -9.77 0.24 -0.84
N PHE A 15 -11.09 0.25 -0.88
CA PHE A 15 -11.92 0.88 0.15
C PHE A 15 -13.20 0.11 0.42
N THR A 16 -13.64 0.14 1.69
CA THR A 16 -14.81 -0.62 2.15
C THR A 16 -16.13 0.02 1.78
N GLU A 17 -16.18 1.34 1.62
CA GLU A 17 -17.41 2.10 1.35
C GLU A 17 -18.15 1.58 0.11
N VAL A 18 -17.41 1.30 -0.96
CA VAL A 18 -17.90 0.58 -2.14
C VAL A 18 -16.95 -0.59 -2.44
N SER A 19 -17.07 -1.65 -1.68
CA SER A 19 -16.10 -2.76 -1.62
C SER A 19 -15.90 -3.55 -2.92
N ILE A 20 -16.61 -3.21 -3.99
CA ILE A 20 -16.53 -3.82 -5.33
C ILE A 20 -16.13 -2.84 -6.42
N ALA A 21 -15.87 -1.58 -6.08
CA ALA A 21 -15.39 -0.58 -7.04
C ALA A 21 -13.87 -0.58 -7.11
N ASN A 22 -13.35 -0.42 -8.32
CA ASN A 22 -11.94 -0.21 -8.60
C ASN A 22 -11.62 1.29 -8.72
N ALA A 23 -10.42 1.68 -8.36
CA ALA A 23 -9.93 3.06 -8.39
C ALA A 23 -8.52 3.18 -9.00
N GLY A 24 -8.20 2.31 -9.97
CA GLY A 24 -6.86 2.21 -10.57
C GLY A 24 -6.44 3.41 -11.41
N TYR A 25 -7.37 4.27 -11.84
CA TYR A 25 -7.09 5.49 -12.62
C TYR A 25 -7.51 6.77 -11.89
N ASP A 26 -7.68 6.71 -10.58
CA ASP A 26 -7.87 7.94 -9.80
C ASP A 26 -6.58 8.76 -9.74
N GLU A 27 -6.71 10.07 -9.89
CA GLU A 27 -5.58 11.02 -9.76
C GLU A 27 -5.07 11.14 -8.32
N MET A 28 -5.79 10.58 -7.35
CA MET A 28 -5.43 10.54 -5.93
C MET A 28 -5.73 9.19 -5.34
N ILE A 29 -4.82 8.70 -4.51
CA ILE A 29 -4.95 7.47 -3.75
C ILE A 29 -5.12 7.80 -2.26
N GLU A 30 -5.94 7.02 -1.54
CA GLU A 30 -6.38 7.37 -0.18
C GLU A 30 -5.98 6.31 0.85
N ILE A 31 -5.52 6.80 2.01
CA ILE A 31 -5.46 6.02 3.25
C ILE A 31 -6.49 6.62 4.21
N GLY A 32 -7.35 5.80 4.77
CA GLY A 32 -8.37 6.31 5.67
C GLY A 32 -8.98 5.28 6.61
N GLY A 33 -9.50 5.82 7.71
CA GLY A 33 -10.39 5.14 8.64
C GLY A 33 -11.45 6.14 9.07
N TYR A 34 -12.74 5.86 8.84
CA TYR A 34 -13.80 6.82 9.09
C TYR A 34 -15.16 6.14 9.27
N PRO A 35 -16.08 6.72 10.07
CA PRO A 35 -17.41 6.17 10.23
C PRO A 35 -18.36 6.58 9.10
N VAL A 36 -19.11 5.61 8.58
CA VAL A 36 -20.28 5.86 7.73
C VAL A 36 -21.49 5.21 8.40
N VAL A 37 -22.46 6.03 8.82
CA VAL A 37 -23.66 5.57 9.53
C VAL A 37 -23.33 4.67 10.72
N GLY A 38 -22.26 5.01 11.49
CA GLY A 38 -21.80 4.25 12.65
C GLY A 38 -21.04 2.94 12.34
N ILE A 39 -20.76 2.68 11.06
CA ILE A 39 -19.92 1.54 10.63
C ILE A 39 -18.54 2.09 10.28
N GLY A 40 -17.49 1.56 10.88
CA GLY A 40 -16.11 1.93 10.56
C GLY A 40 -15.75 1.47 9.15
N GLN A 41 -15.29 2.41 8.34
CA GLN A 41 -14.77 2.17 6.98
C GLN A 41 -13.25 2.26 6.98
N ALA A 42 -12.62 1.68 5.96
CA ALA A 42 -11.17 1.78 5.75
C ALA A 42 -10.85 1.96 4.26
N ALA A 43 -9.73 2.65 4.01
CA ALA A 43 -9.10 2.75 2.71
C ALA A 43 -7.60 2.46 2.83
N ARG A 44 -7.03 1.74 1.86
CA ARG A 44 -5.62 1.32 1.82
C ARG A 44 -5.05 1.55 0.45
N ILE A 45 -3.80 2.00 0.39
CA ILE A 45 -3.06 2.19 -0.86
C ILE A 45 -2.30 0.91 -1.20
N LEU A 46 -2.26 0.59 -2.49
CA LEU A 46 -1.45 -0.47 -3.08
C LEU A 46 -0.51 0.16 -4.12
N LEU A 47 0.79 -0.19 -4.05
CA LEU A 47 1.83 0.30 -4.96
C LEU A 47 2.68 -0.87 -5.43
N HIS A 48 2.99 -0.92 -6.72
CA HIS A 48 3.92 -1.90 -7.27
C HIS A 48 5.04 -1.22 -8.06
N PHE A 49 6.27 -1.72 -7.92
CA PHE A 49 7.47 -1.26 -8.63
C PHE A 49 8.11 -2.47 -9.32
N LYS A 50 8.48 -2.32 -10.58
CA LYS A 50 8.97 -3.44 -11.40
C LYS A 50 10.27 -4.05 -10.89
N ASP A 51 10.30 -5.38 -10.77
CA ASP A 51 11.52 -6.13 -10.41
C ASP A 51 12.69 -5.81 -11.32
N THR A 52 12.44 -5.69 -12.62
CA THR A 52 13.49 -5.39 -13.61
C THR A 52 14.13 -4.02 -13.41
N GLU A 53 13.38 -3.04 -12.91
CA GLU A 53 13.90 -1.71 -12.61
C GLU A 53 14.68 -1.71 -11.29
N ILE A 54 14.17 -2.38 -10.25
CA ILE A 54 14.88 -2.58 -8.99
C ILE A 54 16.20 -3.30 -9.23
N ALA A 55 16.18 -4.44 -9.94
CA ALA A 55 17.37 -5.20 -10.27
C ALA A 55 18.37 -4.37 -11.09
N ASN A 56 17.91 -3.61 -12.09
CA ASN A 56 18.79 -2.74 -12.87
C ASN A 56 19.52 -1.69 -12.00
N VAL A 57 18.86 -1.13 -11.00
CA VAL A 57 19.50 -0.17 -10.07
C VAL A 57 20.51 -0.92 -9.18
N VAL A 58 20.12 -2.03 -8.58
CA VAL A 58 21.01 -2.77 -7.66
C VAL A 58 22.22 -3.34 -8.40
N ASP A 59 22.03 -4.00 -9.54
CA ASP A 59 23.10 -4.66 -10.29
C ASP A 59 24.03 -3.69 -11.01
N ASN A 60 23.48 -2.67 -11.67
CA ASN A 60 24.22 -1.84 -12.60
C ASN A 60 24.60 -0.45 -12.05
N LYS A 61 24.00 0.01 -10.95
CA LYS A 61 24.30 1.30 -10.34
C LYS A 61 25.00 1.15 -9.00
N ILE A 62 24.56 0.19 -8.19
CA ILE A 62 25.08 -0.02 -6.83
C ILE A 62 26.15 -1.13 -6.83
N GLY A 63 25.89 -2.26 -7.49
CA GLY A 63 26.79 -3.42 -7.57
C GLY A 63 26.85 -4.26 -6.30
N ASN A 64 26.00 -4.00 -5.33
CA ASN A 64 25.88 -4.76 -4.07
C ASN A 64 24.51 -4.49 -3.43
N THR A 65 24.25 -5.10 -2.27
CA THR A 65 22.98 -4.94 -1.53
C THR A 65 23.02 -3.87 -0.41
N ASN A 66 24.04 -3.01 -0.42
CA ASN A 66 24.18 -1.96 0.59
C ASN A 66 23.48 -0.67 0.13
N PHE A 67 22.18 -0.66 0.27
CA PHE A 67 21.31 0.48 -0.05
C PHE A 67 20.21 0.64 1.02
N SER A 68 19.57 1.79 1.01
CA SER A 68 18.28 2.02 1.67
C SER A 68 17.20 2.34 0.64
N ALA A 69 15.97 1.94 0.92
CA ALA A 69 14.83 2.19 0.04
C ALA A 69 13.66 2.79 0.81
N SER A 70 13.03 3.83 0.27
CA SER A 70 11.86 4.46 0.89
C SER A 70 10.77 4.77 -0.13
N ILE A 71 9.51 4.48 0.23
CA ILE A 71 8.33 4.91 -0.51
C ILE A 71 8.03 6.36 -0.13
N ASN A 72 7.85 7.21 -1.14
CA ASN A 72 7.51 8.62 -0.95
C ASN A 72 6.19 8.93 -1.63
N LEU A 73 5.26 9.51 -0.88
CA LEU A 73 3.98 10.02 -1.38
C LEU A 73 3.81 11.47 -0.94
N LYS A 74 3.34 12.31 -1.86
CA LYS A 74 3.02 13.72 -1.59
C LYS A 74 1.56 13.90 -1.28
N LEU A 75 1.28 14.54 -0.15
CA LEU A 75 -0.07 14.82 0.30
C LEU A 75 -0.78 15.77 -0.67
N ALA A 76 -1.96 15.37 -1.12
CA ALA A 76 -2.86 16.22 -1.89
C ALA A 76 -3.87 16.92 -0.96
N SER A 77 -4.44 16.17 -0.01
CA SER A 77 -5.33 16.72 1.02
C SER A 77 -5.41 15.82 2.24
N ALA A 78 -5.67 16.39 3.40
CA ALA A 78 -5.95 15.69 4.65
C ALA A 78 -7.28 16.14 5.24
N TYR A 79 -7.98 15.22 5.88
CA TYR A 79 -9.23 15.48 6.56
C TYR A 79 -9.20 14.83 7.94
N GLU A 80 -9.51 15.62 8.99
CA GLU A 80 -9.56 15.19 10.39
C GLU A 80 -8.29 14.48 10.86
N THR A 81 -7.17 15.20 10.89
CA THR A 81 -5.90 14.67 11.40
C THR A 81 -5.92 14.64 12.94
N PRO A 82 -5.78 13.47 13.58
CA PRO A 82 -5.66 13.37 15.03
C PRO A 82 -4.31 13.92 15.53
N THR A 83 -4.17 14.03 16.87
CA THR A 83 -2.93 14.51 17.50
C THR A 83 -1.74 13.61 17.22
N SER A 84 -1.97 12.29 17.08
CA SER A 84 -0.95 11.33 16.66
C SER A 84 -1.60 10.16 15.92
N HIS A 85 -0.92 9.64 14.92
CA HIS A 85 -1.30 8.43 14.18
C HIS A 85 -0.10 7.88 13.42
N SER A 86 -0.22 6.65 12.92
CA SER A 86 0.83 6.03 12.12
C SER A 86 0.28 5.44 10.83
N VAL A 87 1.08 5.53 9.78
CA VAL A 87 0.86 4.79 8.53
C VAL A 87 1.87 3.66 8.49
N HIS A 88 1.40 2.47 8.20
CA HIS A 88 2.16 1.24 8.15
C HIS A 88 2.34 0.78 6.70
N ALA A 89 3.51 0.24 6.39
CA ALA A 89 3.82 -0.36 5.10
C ALA A 89 4.20 -1.83 5.25
N TYR A 90 3.70 -2.68 4.35
CA TYR A 90 3.99 -4.11 4.30
C TYR A 90 4.15 -4.56 2.84
N PRO A 91 5.04 -5.52 2.52
CA PRO A 91 5.02 -6.20 1.23
C PRO A 91 3.74 -7.02 1.06
N ILE A 92 3.13 -6.96 -0.11
CA ILE A 92 1.91 -7.70 -0.45
C ILE A 92 2.24 -9.16 -0.74
N TYR A 93 1.43 -10.08 -0.20
CA TYR A 93 1.60 -11.51 -0.42
C TYR A 93 1.05 -11.97 -1.78
N GLU A 94 -0.12 -11.49 -2.17
CA GLU A 94 -0.87 -11.96 -3.33
C GLU A 94 -0.78 -10.99 -4.50
N TYR A 95 -0.69 -11.53 -5.73
CA TYR A 95 -0.77 -10.72 -6.95
C TYR A 95 -2.11 -10.01 -7.06
N TRP A 96 -2.08 -8.77 -7.56
CA TRP A 96 -3.27 -7.95 -7.76
C TRP A 96 -3.23 -7.18 -9.09
N ASP A 97 -4.40 -6.86 -9.63
CA ASP A 97 -4.56 -6.06 -10.85
C ASP A 97 -4.90 -4.62 -10.52
N GLY A 98 -4.24 -3.65 -11.16
CA GLY A 98 -4.52 -2.22 -10.95
C GLY A 98 -5.94 -1.84 -11.34
N GLY A 99 -6.39 -2.29 -12.51
CA GLY A 99 -7.68 -1.89 -13.08
C GLY A 99 -7.63 -0.50 -13.73
N VAL A 100 -8.79 -0.03 -14.17
CA VAL A 100 -8.93 1.23 -14.91
C VAL A 100 -10.08 2.10 -14.38
N GLY A 101 -10.66 1.76 -13.24
CA GLY A 101 -11.79 2.45 -12.64
C GLY A 101 -11.40 3.73 -11.93
N LYS A 102 -12.41 4.56 -11.70
CA LYS A 102 -12.36 5.73 -10.81
C LYS A 102 -13.44 5.63 -9.74
N TYR A 103 -13.17 6.20 -8.58
CA TYR A 103 -14.11 6.18 -7.42
C TYR A 103 -15.52 6.64 -7.76
N GLY A 104 -15.66 7.63 -8.64
CA GLY A 104 -16.95 8.22 -9.02
C GLY A 104 -17.62 7.59 -10.24
N ASP A 105 -17.09 6.49 -10.79
CA ASP A 105 -17.67 5.86 -11.99
C ASP A 105 -19.05 5.29 -11.71
N GLU A 106 -19.96 5.52 -12.67
CA GLU A 106 -21.32 4.92 -12.70
C GLU A 106 -21.61 4.33 -14.08
N PRO A 107 -21.70 3.00 -14.22
CA PRO A 107 -21.53 1.97 -13.18
C PRO A 107 -20.08 1.81 -12.75
N TYR A 108 -19.84 1.34 -11.52
CA TYR A 108 -18.50 1.09 -11.01
C TYR A 108 -17.71 0.15 -11.92
N ASP A 109 -16.45 0.52 -12.21
CA ASP A 109 -15.52 -0.36 -12.87
C ASP A 109 -15.13 -1.54 -11.96
N LYS A 110 -14.98 -2.72 -12.54
CA LYS A 110 -14.74 -3.99 -11.85
C LYS A 110 -13.58 -4.77 -12.47
N SER A 111 -12.75 -4.11 -13.27
CA SER A 111 -11.68 -4.75 -14.03
C SER A 111 -10.42 -5.05 -13.19
N GLY A 112 -10.22 -4.35 -12.08
CA GLY A 112 -9.05 -4.45 -11.22
C GLY A 112 -9.37 -4.88 -9.81
N CYS A 113 -8.37 -4.77 -8.94
CA CYS A 113 -8.54 -5.08 -7.53
C CYS A 113 -9.49 -4.10 -6.86
N THR A 114 -10.15 -4.60 -5.84
CA THR A 114 -11.12 -3.90 -5.01
C THR A 114 -10.91 -4.32 -3.57
N TRP A 115 -11.68 -3.80 -2.63
CA TRP A 115 -11.61 -4.31 -1.27
C TRP A 115 -11.83 -5.83 -1.19
N ARG A 116 -12.75 -6.38 -1.98
CA ARG A 116 -13.09 -7.82 -1.94
C ARG A 116 -12.20 -8.70 -2.80
N TYR A 117 -11.67 -8.20 -3.88
CA TYR A 117 -11.01 -9.00 -4.91
C TYR A 117 -9.60 -8.47 -5.20
N ALA A 118 -8.65 -9.37 -5.39
CA ALA A 118 -7.29 -9.04 -5.83
C ALA A 118 -7.22 -8.72 -7.34
N GLY A 119 -8.19 -9.17 -8.11
CA GLY A 119 -8.34 -8.91 -9.55
C GLY A 119 -9.77 -8.55 -9.90
N ALA A 120 -10.14 -8.72 -11.19
CA ALA A 120 -11.49 -8.44 -11.67
C ALA A 120 -12.57 -9.15 -10.84
N GLN A 121 -13.73 -8.52 -10.74
CA GLN A 121 -14.83 -9.01 -9.91
C GLN A 121 -15.15 -10.49 -10.18
N ASN A 122 -15.27 -11.27 -9.11
CA ASN A 122 -15.52 -12.71 -9.08
C ASN A 122 -14.39 -13.59 -9.63
N SER A 123 -13.21 -13.04 -9.94
CA SER A 123 -12.05 -13.85 -10.37
C SER A 123 -11.24 -14.39 -9.20
N ASN A 124 -10.70 -13.50 -8.37
CA ASN A 124 -9.81 -13.83 -7.25
C ASN A 124 -10.19 -12.98 -6.03
N SER A 125 -10.89 -13.58 -5.05
CA SER A 125 -11.00 -12.95 -3.72
C SER A 125 -9.64 -12.96 -3.05
N TRP A 126 -9.33 -11.91 -2.26
CA TRP A 126 -8.14 -11.93 -1.42
C TRP A 126 -8.12 -13.18 -0.56
N THR A 127 -7.02 -13.92 -0.62
CA THR A 127 -6.86 -15.15 0.15
C THR A 127 -6.91 -14.81 1.63
N LEU A 128 -7.81 -15.43 2.37
CA LEU A 128 -7.81 -15.29 3.83
C LEU A 128 -6.52 -15.88 4.39
N PRO A 129 -5.91 -15.25 5.40
CA PRO A 129 -4.74 -15.82 6.04
C PRO A 129 -5.10 -17.18 6.64
N HIS A 130 -4.63 -18.26 6.03
CA HIS A 130 -4.75 -19.59 6.62
C HIS A 130 -3.62 -19.74 7.64
N ASN A 131 -3.98 -20.00 8.89
CA ASN A 131 -3.07 -20.31 10.01
C ASN A 131 -2.22 -21.59 9.78
N THR A 132 -2.18 -22.14 8.57
CA THR A 132 -1.59 -23.44 8.26
C THR A 132 -0.39 -23.39 7.32
N VAL A 133 0.05 -22.22 6.88
CA VAL A 133 1.21 -22.15 6.01
C VAL A 133 2.46 -22.00 6.87
N THR A 134 3.18 -23.10 7.05
CA THR A 134 4.55 -23.13 7.57
C THR A 134 5.50 -22.54 6.52
N MET A 135 5.36 -21.27 6.23
CA MET A 135 6.32 -20.53 5.42
C MET A 135 7.33 -19.84 6.34
N PRO A 136 8.59 -19.64 5.88
CA PRO A 136 9.58 -18.89 6.63
C PRO A 136 9.19 -17.42 6.83
N VAL A 137 8.04 -17.02 6.33
CA VAL A 137 7.51 -15.66 6.37
C VAL A 137 6.08 -15.69 6.91
N ASN A 138 5.81 -14.95 7.95
CA ASN A 138 4.46 -14.83 8.49
C ASN A 138 3.59 -13.97 7.55
N ILE A 139 2.42 -14.48 7.21
CA ILE A 139 1.43 -13.80 6.40
C ILE A 139 0.25 -13.44 7.29
N THR A 140 -0.25 -12.24 7.14
CA THR A 140 -1.49 -11.81 7.78
C THR A 140 -2.37 -11.04 6.81
N GLY A 141 -3.63 -10.89 7.15
CA GLY A 141 -4.58 -10.06 6.45
C GLY A 141 -5.58 -9.49 7.43
N SER A 142 -6.28 -8.46 7.00
CA SER A 142 -7.34 -7.90 7.81
C SER A 142 -8.54 -8.84 7.79
N TYR A 143 -8.83 -9.47 8.91
CA TYR A 143 -10.11 -10.11 9.10
C TYR A 143 -11.00 -9.19 9.95
N ASN A 144 -11.91 -8.52 9.28
CA ASN A 144 -13.06 -7.92 9.94
C ASN A 144 -14.31 -8.69 9.47
N SER A 145 -15.07 -9.24 10.40
CA SER A 145 -16.27 -10.03 10.07
C SER A 145 -17.34 -9.24 9.30
N THR A 146 -17.28 -7.91 9.35
CA THR A 146 -18.18 -7.00 8.62
C THR A 146 -17.62 -6.64 7.24
N HIS A 147 -16.29 -6.64 7.05
CA HIS A 147 -15.60 -6.21 5.83
C HIS A 147 -14.57 -7.26 5.40
N LEU A 148 -15.02 -8.35 4.78
CA LEU A 148 -14.14 -9.38 4.24
C LEU A 148 -13.30 -8.82 3.08
N GLY A 149 -12.00 -9.12 3.07
CA GLY A 149 -11.05 -8.66 2.04
C GLY A 149 -10.03 -7.66 2.60
N GLY A 150 -9.63 -6.70 1.78
CA GLY A 150 -8.71 -5.62 2.17
C GLY A 150 -7.24 -5.95 2.00
N GLY A 151 -6.89 -6.97 1.22
CA GLY A 151 -5.51 -7.36 0.96
C GLY A 151 -4.97 -8.36 1.99
N ASN A 152 -3.80 -8.90 1.68
CA ASN A 152 -2.99 -9.73 2.56
C ASN A 152 -1.51 -9.39 2.37
N TRP A 153 -0.69 -9.56 3.41
CA TRP A 153 0.67 -9.08 3.42
C TRP A 153 1.58 -9.89 4.34
N TYR A 154 2.89 -9.75 4.10
CA TYR A 154 3.91 -10.32 4.94
C TYR A 154 4.16 -9.43 6.18
N THR A 155 4.26 -10.03 7.36
CA THR A 155 4.54 -9.30 8.62
C THR A 155 5.96 -9.50 9.13
N GLY A 156 6.65 -10.51 8.69
CA GLY A 156 8.02 -10.78 9.10
C GLY A 156 8.60 -12.02 8.42
N SER A 157 9.90 -12.15 8.46
CA SER A 157 10.69 -13.23 7.89
C SER A 157 11.89 -13.48 8.78
N ASN A 158 12.54 -14.65 8.65
CA ASN A 158 13.73 -15.09 9.40
C ASN A 158 14.76 -13.98 9.65
N GLY A 159 14.59 -13.23 10.74
CA GLY A 159 15.47 -12.13 11.14
C GLY A 159 15.18 -10.76 10.51
N TYR A 160 14.15 -10.64 9.67
CA TYR A 160 13.70 -9.36 9.11
C TYR A 160 12.32 -9.02 9.62
N ASP A 161 12.17 -7.83 10.18
CA ASP A 161 10.88 -7.22 10.39
C ASP A 161 10.46 -6.55 9.07
N LEU A 162 9.34 -6.98 8.52
CA LEU A 162 8.77 -6.43 7.29
C LEU A 162 7.67 -5.40 7.57
N HIS A 163 7.37 -5.20 8.84
CA HIS A 163 6.51 -4.14 9.30
C HIS A 163 7.33 -2.87 9.46
N THR A 164 7.02 -1.87 8.67
CA THR A 164 7.59 -0.53 8.82
C THR A 164 6.48 0.49 8.97
N SER A 165 6.76 1.60 9.65
CA SER A 165 5.77 2.65 9.86
C SER A 165 6.41 4.03 9.89
N GLN A 166 5.59 5.03 9.59
CA GLN A 166 5.88 6.43 9.84
C GLN A 166 4.80 6.98 10.76
N SER A 167 5.24 7.54 11.89
CA SER A 167 4.35 8.21 12.84
C SER A 167 4.28 9.70 12.55
N PHE A 168 3.13 10.29 12.83
CA PHE A 168 2.85 11.70 12.67
C PHE A 168 2.32 12.26 13.98
N GLU A 169 2.82 13.43 14.35
CA GLU A 169 2.35 14.24 15.47
C GLU A 169 1.58 15.46 14.97
N LEU A 170 0.90 16.15 15.88
CA LEU A 170 0.16 17.36 15.56
C LEU A 170 1.09 18.40 14.91
N ASN A 171 0.68 18.92 13.75
CA ASN A 171 1.41 19.86 12.89
C ASN A 171 2.58 19.28 12.08
N ASP A 172 2.79 17.99 12.05
CA ASP A 172 3.74 17.39 11.13
C ASP A 172 3.30 17.56 9.66
N ASN A 173 4.28 17.57 8.76
CA ASN A 173 4.00 17.38 7.34
C ASN A 173 3.61 15.91 7.12
N ILE A 174 2.41 15.66 6.61
CA ILE A 174 1.85 14.33 6.39
C ILE A 174 2.31 13.71 5.05
N ASP A 175 3.33 14.25 4.40
CA ASP A 175 4.01 13.55 3.31
C ASP A 175 4.60 12.23 3.81
N LEU A 176 4.40 11.15 3.06
CA LEU A 176 4.96 9.87 3.43
C LEU A 176 6.41 9.73 2.91
N ASN A 177 7.27 9.22 3.78
CA ASN A 177 8.62 8.76 3.48
C ASN A 177 8.90 7.53 4.33
N ILE A 178 8.35 6.38 3.95
CA ILE A 178 8.42 5.15 4.73
C ILE A 178 9.58 4.29 4.25
N ASP A 179 10.45 3.89 5.17
CA ASP A 179 11.53 2.93 4.90
C ASP A 179 10.94 1.54 4.58
N VAL A 180 11.30 1.01 3.43
CA VAL A 180 10.91 -0.33 2.96
C VAL A 180 12.12 -1.16 2.53
N THR A 181 13.30 -0.80 3.00
CA THR A 181 14.59 -1.42 2.62
C THR A 181 14.55 -2.94 2.69
N ASN A 182 14.08 -3.50 3.80
CA ASN A 182 14.02 -4.96 3.98
C ASN A 182 13.05 -5.62 2.98
N GLY A 183 11.89 -5.01 2.72
CA GLY A 183 10.93 -5.50 1.73
C GLY A 183 11.53 -5.52 0.32
N VAL A 184 12.16 -4.42 -0.08
CA VAL A 184 12.84 -4.30 -1.39
C VAL A 184 13.98 -5.30 -1.51
N LEU A 185 14.77 -5.51 -0.46
CA LEU A 185 15.85 -6.50 -0.44
C LEU A 185 15.31 -7.92 -0.64
N LEU A 186 14.21 -8.29 0.00
CA LEU A 186 13.62 -9.61 -0.14
C LEU A 186 12.97 -9.81 -1.52
N HIS A 187 12.39 -8.77 -2.11
CA HIS A 187 11.92 -8.78 -3.50
C HIS A 187 13.10 -8.99 -4.46
N TYR A 188 14.17 -8.19 -4.34
CA TYR A 188 15.36 -8.28 -5.19
C TYR A 188 16.03 -9.65 -5.12
N THR A 189 16.15 -10.23 -3.92
CA THR A 189 16.76 -11.56 -3.74
C THR A 189 15.84 -12.73 -4.14
N GLY A 190 14.58 -12.46 -4.47
CA GLY A 190 13.57 -13.49 -4.76
C GLY A 190 13.14 -14.30 -3.54
N SER A 191 13.45 -13.82 -2.32
CA SER A 191 13.06 -14.50 -1.08
C SER A 191 11.55 -14.43 -0.84
N ILE A 192 10.90 -13.37 -1.34
CA ILE A 192 9.45 -13.24 -1.46
C ILE A 192 9.12 -12.71 -2.86
N THR A 193 7.95 -13.09 -3.39
CA THR A 193 7.47 -12.55 -4.66
C THR A 193 7.17 -11.07 -4.52
N ASN A 194 7.63 -10.26 -5.49
CA ASN A 194 7.29 -8.84 -5.52
C ASN A 194 5.86 -8.67 -6.06
N ASN A 195 4.93 -8.46 -5.16
CA ASN A 195 3.58 -8.00 -5.47
C ASN A 195 3.38 -6.53 -5.03
N GLY A 196 4.49 -5.83 -4.69
CA GLY A 196 4.47 -4.44 -4.23
C GLY A 196 4.21 -4.28 -2.74
N PHE A 197 3.67 -3.14 -2.37
CA PHE A 197 3.45 -2.74 -0.98
C PHE A 197 2.01 -2.29 -0.75
N ILE A 198 1.47 -2.64 0.43
CA ILE A 198 0.21 -2.10 0.95
C ILE A 198 0.53 -1.10 2.06
N LEU A 199 -0.13 0.06 2.00
CA LEU A 199 -0.06 1.10 3.01
C LEU A 199 -1.42 1.22 3.69
N LYS A 200 -1.44 1.24 5.02
CA LYS A 200 -2.65 1.30 5.83
C LYS A 200 -2.45 2.14 7.10
N LEU A 201 -3.53 2.62 7.69
CA LEU A 201 -3.48 3.18 9.05
C LEU A 201 -3.17 2.11 10.07
N ASP A 202 -2.73 2.53 11.27
CA ASP A 202 -2.66 1.65 12.41
C ASP A 202 -4.06 1.13 12.81
N ASP A 203 -4.09 0.00 13.50
CA ASP A 203 -5.33 -0.72 13.83
C ASP A 203 -6.26 0.09 14.78
N ALA A 204 -5.74 1.11 15.45
CA ALA A 204 -6.54 1.96 16.32
C ALA A 204 -7.48 2.90 15.52
N TYR A 205 -7.10 3.21 14.29
CA TYR A 205 -7.85 4.13 13.44
C TYR A 205 -8.54 3.45 12.26
N GLU A 206 -8.03 2.30 11.76
CA GLU A 206 -8.78 1.52 10.78
C GLU A 206 -10.10 1.02 11.37
N PHE A 207 -11.16 1.14 10.62
CA PHE A 207 -12.53 0.78 11.04
C PHE A 207 -13.03 1.51 12.29
N ASN A 208 -12.44 2.64 12.64
CA ASN A 208 -12.88 3.43 13.76
C ASN A 208 -14.30 3.98 13.50
N THR A 209 -15.16 3.91 14.52
CA THR A 209 -16.57 4.31 14.44
C THR A 209 -16.85 5.70 15.01
N THR A 210 -15.84 6.36 15.54
CA THR A 210 -15.99 7.64 16.29
C THR A 210 -15.11 8.77 15.77
N SER A 211 -13.99 8.45 15.13
CA SER A 211 -13.07 9.43 14.55
C SER A 211 -12.81 9.13 13.09
N SER A 212 -12.47 10.16 12.33
CA SER A 212 -12.11 10.06 10.92
C SER A 212 -10.66 10.44 10.72
N ILE A 213 -9.97 9.71 9.84
CA ILE A 213 -8.71 10.12 9.23
C ILE A 213 -8.82 9.83 7.75
N ARG A 214 -8.59 10.82 6.90
CA ARG A 214 -8.51 10.61 5.46
C ARG A 214 -7.34 11.41 4.90
N HIS A 215 -6.34 10.71 4.42
CA HIS A 215 -5.19 11.31 3.75
C HIS A 215 -5.22 10.89 2.28
N LYS A 216 -5.30 11.86 1.39
CA LYS A 216 -5.22 11.65 -0.06
C LYS A 216 -3.84 12.08 -0.54
N TYR A 217 -3.21 11.20 -1.26
CA TYR A 217 -1.91 11.42 -1.90
C TYR A 217 -2.08 11.43 -3.41
N TYR A 218 -1.18 12.10 -4.11
CA TYR A 218 -1.16 12.03 -5.57
C TYR A 218 -0.81 10.62 -6.03
N SER A 219 -1.50 10.13 -7.06
CA SER A 219 -1.27 8.85 -7.74
C SER A 219 -0.29 9.00 -8.90
N SER A 220 0.03 7.91 -9.58
CA SER A 220 0.79 7.96 -10.85
C SER A 220 -0.02 8.59 -11.99
N ASP A 221 -1.35 8.56 -11.92
CA ASP A 221 -2.26 9.15 -12.91
C ASP A 221 -2.52 10.64 -12.70
N THR A 222 -1.87 11.24 -11.70
CA THR A 222 -1.98 12.68 -11.45
C THR A 222 -1.35 13.51 -12.58
N ASN A 223 -1.96 14.64 -12.91
CA ASN A 223 -1.39 15.63 -13.82
C ASN A 223 -0.39 16.60 -13.11
N THR A 224 0.24 16.15 -12.03
CA THR A 224 1.20 16.94 -11.25
C THR A 224 2.62 16.37 -11.37
N ILE A 225 3.58 17.06 -10.77
CA ILE A 225 4.98 16.58 -10.69
C ILE A 225 5.23 15.69 -9.47
N TYR A 226 4.18 15.23 -8.80
CA TYR A 226 4.24 14.54 -7.50
C TYR A 226 3.74 13.09 -7.53
N PRO A 227 4.04 12.27 -8.57
CA PRO A 227 3.68 10.87 -8.52
C PRO A 227 4.39 10.16 -7.36
N PRO A 228 3.88 9.01 -6.91
CA PRO A 228 4.57 8.16 -5.95
C PRO A 228 5.96 7.77 -6.44
N THR A 229 6.93 7.63 -5.53
CA THR A 229 8.27 7.13 -5.87
C THR A 229 8.78 6.10 -4.87
N LEU A 230 9.58 5.16 -5.36
CA LEU A 230 10.49 4.37 -4.56
C LEU A 230 11.89 4.95 -4.75
N ASP A 231 12.42 5.57 -3.70
CA ASP A 231 13.76 6.15 -3.70
C ASP A 231 14.76 5.12 -3.17
N ILE A 232 15.67 4.67 -4.05
CA ILE A 232 16.80 3.80 -3.65
C ILE A 232 18.04 4.67 -3.49
N LYS A 233 18.66 4.62 -2.31
CA LYS A 233 19.78 5.47 -1.88
C LYS A 233 20.99 4.62 -1.51
N TRP A 234 22.19 5.06 -1.93
CA TRP A 234 23.46 4.39 -1.60
C TRP A 234 24.62 5.39 -1.53
N ASP A 235 25.76 4.99 -0.97
CA ASP A 235 27.00 5.76 -0.91
C ASP A 235 27.97 5.41 -2.05
#